data_4fbbeb5d661aa76527aa3f711dede0d6
#
_entry.id   4fbbeb5d661aa76527aa3f711dede0d6
#
_cell.length_a   1.000
_cell.length_b   1.000
_cell.length_c   1.000
_cell.angle_alpha   90.00
_cell.angle_beta   90.00
_cell.angle_gamma   90.00
#
_symmetry.space_group_name_H-M   'P 1'
#
loop_
_entity.id
_entity.type
_entity.pdbx_description
1 polymer ?
#
loop_
_entity_poly.entity_id
_entity_poly.type
_entity_poly.pdbx_seq_one_letter_code
_entity_poly.pdbx_strand_id
1 'polypeptide(L)'
;MNDILEVRHLVKRFGDVTAVDDLSFRVREGELFAFLGVNGAGKSTTIHILCGQLARDGGSVRVCGADPDEAPEQLRRSLGVVFQSSVLDQALSVQENLRSRAALYGIRGAVFSRRLAELTDLLELGELLRRPVGKLSGGQRRRIDIARALLHRPRLLILDEPTTGLDPQTRSLLWQVVAGLRQEENLTVFLTTHYMEEAADAGYVVLLDHGRIAAEGTPLQLKNAYAHDTLTLYGVGEADVRRLGLPYAPAEQGWRVTVPDPAAAAELIRREPALFRDFELTKGRMDDVFLAVTGKKLAGGAEK
;
A
#
# COMPACT_ATOMS: atom_id res chain seq x y z
N MET A 1 -12.36 6.25 -18.30
CA MET A 1 -11.20 6.36 -17.37
C MET A 1 -10.02 5.73 -18.08
N ASN A 2 -8.89 6.41 -18.11
CA ASN A 2 -7.69 5.90 -18.80
C ASN A 2 -6.81 5.13 -17.82
N ASP A 3 -6.22 4.03 -18.30
CA ASP A 3 -5.23 3.29 -17.54
C ASP A 3 -3.90 4.08 -17.57
N ILE A 4 -3.36 4.43 -16.39
CA ILE A 4 -2.06 5.12 -16.26
C ILE A 4 -0.91 4.12 -16.23
N LEU A 5 -1.19 2.90 -15.78
CA LEU A 5 -0.25 1.79 -15.76
C LEU A 5 -0.93 0.54 -16.32
N GLU A 6 -0.29 -0.09 -17.27
CA GLU A 6 -0.72 -1.36 -17.85
C GLU A 6 0.45 -2.33 -17.89
N VAL A 7 0.24 -3.51 -17.32
CA VAL A 7 1.19 -4.64 -17.31
C VAL A 7 0.48 -5.84 -17.90
N ARG A 8 1.11 -6.48 -18.90
CA ARG A 8 0.56 -7.67 -19.54
C ARG A 8 1.62 -8.75 -19.64
N HIS A 9 1.34 -9.92 -19.09
CA HIS A 9 2.15 -11.13 -19.16
C HIS A 9 3.61 -10.90 -18.78
N LEU A 10 3.85 -10.04 -17.75
CA LEU A 10 5.17 -9.67 -17.30
C LEU A 10 5.90 -10.87 -16.71
N VAL A 11 7.12 -11.10 -17.21
CA VAL A 11 8.01 -12.17 -16.73
C VAL A 11 9.38 -11.59 -16.39
N LYS A 12 9.93 -12.03 -15.27
CA LYS A 12 11.31 -11.76 -14.86
C LYS A 12 11.95 -12.95 -14.18
N ARG A 13 13.13 -13.34 -14.69
CA ARG A 13 13.92 -14.46 -14.18
C ARG A 13 15.31 -14.00 -13.75
N PHE A 14 15.83 -14.63 -12.72
CA PHE A 14 17.22 -14.50 -12.25
C PHE A 14 17.82 -15.90 -12.13
N GLY A 15 18.58 -16.31 -13.15
CA GLY A 15 19.01 -17.70 -13.26
C GLY A 15 17.81 -18.65 -13.25
N ASP A 16 17.78 -19.58 -12.32
CA ASP A 16 16.71 -20.58 -12.20
C ASP A 16 15.47 -20.06 -11.43
N VAL A 17 15.54 -18.85 -10.87
CA VAL A 17 14.44 -18.27 -10.09
C VAL A 17 13.56 -17.38 -10.94
N THR A 18 12.30 -17.73 -11.09
CA THR A 18 11.28 -16.85 -11.69
C THR A 18 10.69 -15.93 -10.60
N ALA A 19 11.18 -14.68 -10.57
CA ALA A 19 10.77 -13.71 -9.58
C ALA A 19 9.42 -13.03 -9.90
N VAL A 20 9.08 -12.94 -11.19
CA VAL A 20 7.79 -12.46 -11.70
C VAL A 20 7.36 -13.43 -12.79
N ASP A 21 6.16 -13.97 -12.67
CA ASP A 21 5.66 -15.06 -13.50
C ASP A 21 4.24 -14.76 -14.00
N ASP A 22 4.17 -14.28 -15.23
CA ASP A 22 2.93 -13.99 -15.96
C ASP A 22 2.01 -12.95 -15.26
N LEU A 23 2.59 -11.84 -14.75
CA LEU A 23 1.79 -10.79 -14.13
C LEU A 23 1.06 -9.95 -15.16
N SER A 24 -0.27 -9.78 -14.95
CA SER A 24 -1.10 -8.89 -15.77
C SER A 24 -2.03 -8.10 -14.85
N PHE A 25 -1.93 -6.77 -14.85
CA PHE A 25 -2.80 -5.89 -14.06
C PHE A 25 -2.82 -4.48 -14.67
N ARG A 26 -3.77 -3.65 -14.20
CA ARG A 26 -3.93 -2.26 -14.62
C ARG A 26 -4.17 -1.35 -13.44
N VAL A 27 -3.73 -0.09 -13.55
CA VAL A 27 -4.00 0.96 -12.58
C VAL A 27 -4.67 2.14 -13.28
N ARG A 28 -5.79 2.59 -12.75
CA ARG A 28 -6.54 3.72 -13.30
C ARG A 28 -5.99 5.06 -12.79
N GLU A 29 -6.16 6.09 -13.60
CA GLU A 29 -5.80 7.46 -13.18
C GLU A 29 -6.56 7.89 -11.92
N GLY A 30 -5.86 8.51 -10.95
CA GLY A 30 -6.40 8.96 -9.65
C GLY A 30 -6.63 7.85 -8.63
N GLU A 31 -6.32 6.60 -8.95
CA GLU A 31 -6.52 5.45 -8.07
C GLU A 31 -5.41 5.34 -7.00
N LEU A 32 -5.77 4.88 -5.81
CA LEU A 32 -4.84 4.25 -4.89
C LEU A 32 -4.87 2.75 -5.15
N PHE A 33 -3.82 2.24 -5.76
CA PHE A 33 -3.66 0.83 -6.08
C PHE A 33 -2.69 0.20 -5.09
N ALA A 34 -3.09 -0.89 -4.45
CA ALA A 34 -2.26 -1.61 -3.48
C ALA A 34 -1.75 -2.94 -4.06
N PHE A 35 -0.44 -3.14 -3.97
CA PHE A 35 0.28 -4.31 -4.46
C PHE A 35 0.91 -5.03 -3.28
N LEU A 36 0.22 -6.03 -2.77
CA LEU A 36 0.50 -6.72 -1.52
C LEU A 36 1.23 -8.03 -1.73
N GLY A 37 1.94 -8.49 -0.72
CA GLY A 37 2.60 -9.78 -0.73
C GLY A 37 3.71 -9.88 0.32
N VAL A 38 4.11 -11.09 0.70
CA VAL A 38 5.26 -11.32 1.59
C VAL A 38 6.58 -10.89 0.94
N ASN A 39 7.62 -10.85 1.74
CA ASN A 39 8.98 -10.65 1.22
C ASN A 39 9.33 -11.78 0.24
N GLY A 40 9.91 -11.42 -0.91
CA GLY A 40 10.21 -12.36 -1.99
C GLY A 40 9.04 -12.67 -2.93
N ALA A 41 7.84 -12.10 -2.75
CA ALA A 41 6.71 -12.32 -3.65
C ALA A 41 6.85 -11.69 -5.05
N GLY A 42 7.90 -10.89 -5.31
CA GLY A 42 8.14 -10.24 -6.61
C GLY A 42 7.82 -8.74 -6.66
N LYS A 43 7.37 -8.13 -5.53
CA LYS A 43 6.96 -6.70 -5.47
C LYS A 43 8.06 -5.75 -5.93
N SER A 44 9.22 -5.77 -5.29
CA SER A 44 10.34 -4.85 -5.61
C SER A 44 10.90 -5.10 -7.02
N THR A 45 10.92 -6.36 -7.47
CA THR A 45 11.30 -6.70 -8.85
C THR A 45 10.35 -6.02 -9.85
N THR A 46 9.05 -6.11 -9.62
CA THR A 46 8.04 -5.44 -10.45
C THR A 46 8.25 -3.93 -10.44
N ILE A 47 8.41 -3.29 -9.26
CA ILE A 47 8.68 -1.85 -9.16
C ILE A 47 9.92 -1.44 -9.96
N HIS A 48 11.02 -2.18 -9.85
CA HIS A 48 12.24 -1.84 -10.60
C HIS A 48 12.03 -1.90 -12.12
N ILE A 49 11.21 -2.84 -12.61
CA ILE A 49 10.83 -2.88 -14.02
C ILE A 49 9.95 -1.68 -14.39
N LEU A 50 8.93 -1.37 -13.58
CA LEU A 50 8.05 -0.20 -13.80
C LEU A 50 8.83 1.13 -13.83
N CYS A 51 9.92 1.21 -13.03
CA CYS A 51 10.80 2.37 -12.98
C CYS A 51 11.86 2.41 -14.10
N GLY A 52 11.93 1.40 -14.97
CA GLY A 52 12.97 1.29 -15.99
C GLY A 52 14.37 1.05 -15.43
N GLN A 53 14.49 0.49 -14.22
CA GLN A 53 15.76 0.16 -13.58
C GLN A 53 16.18 -1.29 -13.83
N LEU A 54 15.25 -2.12 -14.24
CA LEU A 54 15.45 -3.54 -14.51
C LEU A 54 14.70 -3.91 -15.78
N ALA A 55 15.39 -4.51 -16.74
CA ALA A 55 14.77 -5.02 -17.96
C ALA A 55 13.90 -6.26 -17.66
N ARG A 56 12.74 -6.34 -18.29
CA ARG A 56 11.88 -7.52 -18.28
C ARG A 56 12.41 -8.62 -19.19
N ASP A 57 12.02 -9.87 -18.95
CA ASP A 57 12.36 -11.00 -19.83
C ASP A 57 11.18 -11.38 -20.75
N GLY A 58 9.97 -10.89 -20.46
CA GLY A 58 8.78 -11.11 -21.28
C GLY A 58 7.63 -10.19 -20.90
N GLY A 59 6.60 -10.16 -21.75
CA GLY A 59 5.43 -9.33 -21.58
C GLY A 59 5.61 -7.87 -22.02
N SER A 60 4.64 -7.04 -21.69
CA SER A 60 4.65 -5.61 -22.01
C SER A 60 4.27 -4.75 -20.80
N VAL A 61 4.87 -3.56 -20.73
CA VAL A 61 4.63 -2.58 -19.64
C VAL A 61 4.45 -1.21 -20.26
N ARG A 62 3.39 -0.50 -19.85
CA ARG A 62 3.18 0.91 -20.16
C ARG A 62 2.92 1.69 -18.89
N VAL A 63 3.74 2.71 -18.64
CA VAL A 63 3.63 3.61 -17.47
C VAL A 63 3.47 5.03 -17.97
N CYS A 64 2.35 5.68 -17.64
CA CYS A 64 2.00 7.01 -18.14
C CYS A 64 2.07 7.12 -19.67
N GLY A 65 1.76 6.03 -20.39
CA GLY A 65 1.82 5.93 -21.84
C GLY A 65 3.20 5.60 -22.44
N ALA A 66 4.25 5.54 -21.60
CA ALA A 66 5.62 5.22 -22.02
C ALA A 66 5.97 3.75 -21.71
N ASP A 67 6.72 3.11 -22.58
CA ASP A 67 7.40 1.85 -22.25
C ASP A 67 8.71 2.16 -21.50
N PRO A 68 8.94 1.58 -20.31
CA PRO A 68 10.13 1.85 -19.50
C PRO A 68 11.46 1.57 -20.21
N ASP A 69 11.50 0.57 -21.11
CA ASP A 69 12.71 0.19 -21.83
C ASP A 69 12.97 1.09 -23.06
N GLU A 70 11.89 1.63 -23.68
CA GLU A 70 11.98 2.42 -24.92
C GLU A 70 12.04 3.93 -24.68
N ALA A 71 11.34 4.44 -23.65
CA ALA A 71 11.17 5.87 -23.39
C ALA A 71 11.48 6.28 -21.95
N PRO A 72 12.67 6.00 -21.41
CA PRO A 72 13.01 6.24 -20.01
C PRO A 72 12.95 7.71 -19.59
N GLU A 73 13.23 8.66 -20.51
CA GLU A 73 13.16 10.10 -20.23
C GLU A 73 11.71 10.58 -20.03
N GLN A 74 10.77 10.09 -20.85
CA GLN A 74 9.36 10.40 -20.70
C GLN A 74 8.82 9.84 -19.39
N LEU A 75 9.21 8.60 -19.06
CA LEU A 75 8.86 7.94 -17.81
C LEU A 75 9.31 8.76 -16.60
N ARG A 76 10.58 9.18 -16.53
CA ARG A 76 11.13 9.93 -15.40
C ARG A 76 10.40 11.24 -15.12
N ARG A 77 9.86 11.89 -16.14
CA ARG A 77 9.10 13.15 -15.99
C ARG A 77 7.70 12.94 -15.38
N SER A 78 7.16 11.75 -15.54
CA SER A 78 5.78 11.43 -15.12
C SER A 78 5.71 10.63 -13.83
N LEU A 79 6.85 10.09 -13.37
CA LEU A 79 6.93 9.13 -12.28
C LEU A 79 7.67 9.72 -11.07
N GLY A 80 7.02 9.72 -9.91
CA GLY A 80 7.65 9.91 -8.60
C GLY A 80 7.85 8.55 -7.92
N VAL A 81 8.99 8.34 -7.28
CA VAL A 81 9.28 7.07 -6.60
C VAL A 81 9.86 7.31 -5.23
N VAL A 82 9.31 6.65 -4.23
CA VAL A 82 9.84 6.56 -2.87
C VAL A 82 10.18 5.12 -2.60
N PHE A 83 11.46 4.78 -2.66
CA PHE A 83 11.95 3.42 -2.38
C PHE A 83 11.95 3.13 -0.88
N GLN A 84 12.05 1.87 -0.52
CA GLN A 84 12.19 1.43 0.87
C GLN A 84 13.40 2.09 1.55
N SER A 85 14.54 2.13 0.87
CA SER A 85 15.74 2.83 1.33
C SER A 85 15.80 4.26 0.80
N SER A 86 16.18 5.21 1.65
CA SER A 86 16.36 6.60 1.25
C SER A 86 17.54 6.75 0.28
N VAL A 87 17.33 7.56 -0.77
CA VAL A 87 18.34 7.89 -1.79
C VAL A 87 18.88 9.33 -1.64
N LEU A 88 18.66 9.93 -0.48
CA LEU A 88 19.15 11.28 -0.15
C LEU A 88 20.62 11.25 0.23
N ASP A 89 21.37 12.29 -0.15
CA ASP A 89 22.74 12.49 0.30
C ASP A 89 22.74 12.92 1.77
N GLN A 90 23.37 12.13 2.63
CA GLN A 90 23.39 12.35 4.06
C GLN A 90 24.25 13.55 4.48
N ALA A 91 25.23 13.95 3.67
CA ALA A 91 26.11 15.07 3.94
C ALA A 91 25.46 16.42 3.64
N LEU A 92 24.55 16.45 2.68
CA LEU A 92 23.84 17.66 2.27
C LEU A 92 22.66 17.98 3.20
N SER A 93 22.33 19.28 3.29
CA SER A 93 21.08 19.72 3.91
C SER A 93 19.87 19.25 3.11
N VAL A 94 18.69 19.26 3.74
CA VAL A 94 17.42 18.96 3.08
C VAL A 94 17.21 19.84 1.85
N GLN A 95 17.39 21.16 1.99
CA GLN A 95 17.21 22.11 0.90
C GLN A 95 18.18 21.86 -0.27
N GLU A 96 19.44 21.52 0.00
CA GLU A 96 20.44 21.21 -1.03
C GLU A 96 20.09 19.91 -1.77
N ASN A 97 19.65 18.87 -1.06
CA ASN A 97 19.14 17.65 -1.67
C ASN A 97 17.97 17.93 -2.62
N LEU A 98 16.95 18.66 -2.14
CA LEU A 98 15.77 18.99 -2.96
C LEU A 98 16.13 19.88 -4.15
N ARG A 99 17.03 20.86 -3.97
CA ARG A 99 17.50 21.76 -5.05
C ARG A 99 18.25 20.99 -6.12
N SER A 100 19.19 20.16 -5.73
CA SER A 100 19.97 19.31 -6.63
C SER A 100 19.06 18.39 -7.46
N ARG A 101 18.08 17.77 -6.81
CA ARG A 101 17.13 16.88 -7.48
C ARG A 101 16.18 17.65 -8.41
N ALA A 102 15.65 18.80 -7.99
CA ALA A 102 14.79 19.66 -8.80
C ALA A 102 15.49 20.12 -10.10
N ALA A 103 16.79 20.40 -10.01
CA ALA A 103 17.58 20.81 -11.16
C ALA A 103 17.63 19.78 -12.29
N LEU A 104 17.52 18.46 -11.97
CA LEU A 104 17.44 17.38 -12.96
C LEU A 104 16.16 17.43 -13.80
N TYR A 105 15.10 18.03 -13.25
CA TYR A 105 13.83 18.27 -13.95
C TYR A 105 13.74 19.68 -14.55
N GLY A 106 14.83 20.46 -14.56
CA GLY A 106 14.85 21.84 -15.02
C GLY A 106 14.18 22.85 -14.09
N ILE A 107 13.81 22.44 -12.86
CA ILE A 107 13.15 23.29 -11.85
C ILE A 107 14.22 24.07 -11.09
N ARG A 108 14.33 25.40 -11.36
CA ARG A 108 15.38 26.28 -10.83
C ARG A 108 14.81 27.64 -10.40
N GLY A 109 15.61 28.42 -9.69
CA GLY A 109 15.29 29.82 -9.34
C GLY A 109 13.96 29.98 -8.63
N ALA A 110 13.15 30.94 -9.05
CA ALA A 110 11.85 31.24 -8.45
C ALA A 110 10.86 30.07 -8.51
N VAL A 111 10.92 29.25 -9.57
CA VAL A 111 10.05 28.06 -9.72
C VAL A 111 10.38 27.06 -8.63
N PHE A 112 11.67 26.78 -8.37
CA PHE A 112 12.10 25.92 -7.27
C PHE A 112 11.66 26.50 -5.93
N SER A 113 11.87 27.80 -5.68
CA SER A 113 11.52 28.42 -4.40
C SER A 113 10.03 28.30 -4.08
N ARG A 114 9.16 28.48 -5.07
CA ARG A 114 7.72 28.31 -4.93
C ARG A 114 7.37 26.86 -4.63
N ARG A 115 7.91 25.91 -5.41
CA ARG A 115 7.64 24.48 -5.20
C ARG A 115 8.17 23.99 -3.86
N LEU A 116 9.34 24.49 -3.42
CA LEU A 116 9.88 24.18 -2.09
C LEU A 116 8.95 24.67 -0.97
N ALA A 117 8.40 25.87 -1.09
CA ALA A 117 7.44 26.40 -0.10
C ALA A 117 6.19 25.52 -0.02
N GLU A 118 5.56 25.20 -1.16
CA GLU A 118 4.40 24.29 -1.22
C GLU A 118 4.68 22.96 -0.51
N LEU A 119 5.81 22.31 -0.83
CA LEU A 119 6.18 21.03 -0.22
C LEU A 119 6.58 21.17 1.25
N THR A 120 7.12 22.32 1.65
CA THR A 120 7.45 22.63 3.04
C THR A 120 6.20 22.70 3.90
N ASP A 121 5.17 23.36 3.43
CA ASP A 121 3.89 23.47 4.14
C ASP A 121 3.18 22.11 4.16
N LEU A 122 3.12 21.43 3.02
CA LEU A 122 2.44 20.13 2.88
C LEU A 122 3.04 19.02 3.77
N LEU A 123 4.36 19.00 3.92
CA LEU A 123 5.11 17.93 4.61
C LEU A 123 5.75 18.40 5.93
N GLU A 124 5.42 19.60 6.39
CA GLU A 124 5.94 20.20 7.63
C GLU A 124 7.49 20.17 7.70
N LEU A 125 8.16 20.69 6.65
CA LEU A 125 9.61 20.63 6.52
C LEU A 125 10.36 21.85 7.05
N GLY A 126 9.65 22.91 7.50
CA GLY A 126 10.22 24.22 7.80
C GLY A 126 11.52 24.19 8.62
N GLU A 127 11.48 23.55 9.77
CA GLU A 127 12.63 23.42 10.67
C GLU A 127 13.73 22.47 10.17
N LEU A 128 13.44 21.64 9.17
CA LEU A 128 14.33 20.63 8.65
C LEU A 128 15.20 21.12 7.49
N LEU A 129 14.76 22.15 6.75
CA LEU A 129 15.37 22.57 5.49
C LEU A 129 16.88 22.79 5.54
N ARG A 130 17.40 23.34 6.65
CA ARG A 130 18.82 23.63 6.85
C ARG A 130 19.60 22.52 7.52
N ARG A 131 18.94 21.47 7.97
CA ARG A 131 19.58 20.35 8.68
C ARG A 131 20.19 19.36 7.69
N PRO A 132 21.40 18.83 7.94
CA PRO A 132 21.96 17.71 7.19
C PRO A 132 21.04 16.48 7.30
N VAL A 133 20.80 15.80 6.18
CA VAL A 133 19.92 14.62 6.11
C VAL A 133 20.38 13.50 7.04
N GLY A 134 21.71 13.32 7.21
CA GLY A 134 22.28 12.32 8.12
C GLY A 134 21.91 12.51 9.60
N LYS A 135 21.45 13.73 10.00
CA LYS A 135 21.03 14.05 11.37
C LYS A 135 19.52 13.96 11.59
N LEU A 136 18.75 13.49 10.61
CA LEU A 136 17.31 13.36 10.69
C LEU A 136 16.89 12.01 11.25
N SER A 137 15.75 11.98 11.95
CA SER A 137 15.09 10.72 12.30
C SER A 137 14.60 9.97 11.03
N GLY A 138 14.25 8.70 11.16
CA GLY A 138 13.69 7.91 10.06
C GLY A 138 12.44 8.55 9.46
N GLY A 139 11.50 8.97 10.29
CA GLY A 139 10.28 9.64 9.86
C GLY A 139 10.54 10.99 9.19
N GLN A 140 11.43 11.82 9.77
CA GLN A 140 11.83 13.07 9.14
C GLN A 140 12.44 12.84 7.75
N ARG A 141 13.33 11.86 7.63
CA ARG A 141 13.95 11.48 6.34
C ARG A 141 12.91 11.01 5.34
N ARG A 142 11.93 10.21 5.77
CA ARG A 142 10.84 9.74 4.91
C ARG A 142 10.02 10.88 4.33
N ARG A 143 9.69 11.91 5.12
CA ARG A 143 9.02 13.12 4.64
C ARG A 143 9.81 13.82 3.52
N ILE A 144 11.15 13.86 3.62
CA ILE A 144 12.02 14.43 2.59
C ILE A 144 12.05 13.55 1.33
N ASP A 145 12.08 12.22 1.46
CA ASP A 145 12.00 11.32 0.30
C ASP A 145 10.70 11.52 -0.49
N ILE A 146 9.58 11.74 0.22
CA ILE A 146 8.29 12.06 -0.39
C ILE A 146 8.35 13.44 -1.08
N ALA A 147 8.86 14.47 -0.40
CA ALA A 147 9.05 15.80 -1.00
C ALA A 147 9.87 15.71 -2.29
N ARG A 148 10.95 14.95 -2.27
CA ARG A 148 11.80 14.70 -3.43
C ARG A 148 11.02 14.04 -4.58
N ALA A 149 10.20 13.05 -4.29
CA ALA A 149 9.41 12.34 -5.31
C ALA A 149 8.31 13.22 -5.92
N LEU A 150 7.82 14.22 -5.18
CA LEU A 150 6.76 15.13 -5.60
C LEU A 150 7.27 16.42 -6.28
N LEU A 151 8.58 16.69 -6.30
CA LEU A 151 9.17 17.96 -6.80
C LEU A 151 8.65 18.37 -8.18
N HIS A 152 8.58 17.45 -9.11
CA HIS A 152 8.23 17.65 -10.51
C HIS A 152 6.76 17.40 -10.84
N ARG A 153 5.89 17.27 -9.84
CA ARG A 153 4.44 17.01 -9.97
C ARG A 153 4.16 15.77 -10.83
N PRO A 154 4.57 14.58 -10.38
CA PRO A 154 4.37 13.34 -11.13
C PRO A 154 2.88 13.02 -11.29
N ARG A 155 2.52 12.30 -12.36
CA ARG A 155 1.17 11.75 -12.53
C ARG A 155 0.97 10.44 -11.77
N LEU A 156 2.06 9.67 -11.59
CA LEU A 156 2.07 8.41 -10.82
C LEU A 156 3.14 8.49 -9.74
N LEU A 157 2.75 8.22 -8.51
CA LEU A 157 3.65 8.09 -7.36
C LEU A 157 3.74 6.61 -6.95
N ILE A 158 4.93 6.04 -7.03
CA ILE A 158 5.21 4.70 -6.50
C ILE A 158 5.76 4.84 -5.09
N LEU A 159 5.14 4.16 -4.14
CA LEU A 159 5.51 4.09 -2.74
C LEU A 159 5.89 2.65 -2.40
N ASP A 160 7.19 2.36 -2.28
CA ASP A 160 7.68 1.04 -1.91
C ASP A 160 7.87 0.95 -0.40
N GLU A 161 6.95 0.23 0.27
CA GLU A 161 6.88 0.07 1.73
C GLU A 161 7.04 1.40 2.49
N PRO A 162 6.20 2.43 2.24
CA PRO A 162 6.47 3.80 2.65
C PRO A 162 6.47 4.02 4.16
N THR A 163 5.81 3.17 4.92
CA THR A 163 5.57 3.37 6.36
C THR A 163 6.40 2.46 7.25
N THR A 164 7.22 1.59 6.67
CA THR A 164 8.08 0.68 7.44
C THR A 164 9.00 1.46 8.37
N GLY A 165 8.93 1.15 9.68
CA GLY A 165 9.73 1.82 10.71
C GLY A 165 9.32 3.25 11.06
N LEU A 166 8.15 3.72 10.60
CA LEU A 166 7.61 5.02 10.97
C LEU A 166 6.79 4.96 12.26
N ASP A 167 6.88 6.04 13.03
CA ASP A 167 5.96 6.29 14.14
C ASP A 167 4.52 6.56 13.64
N PRO A 168 3.49 6.37 14.49
CA PRO A 168 2.09 6.54 14.09
C PRO A 168 1.76 7.93 13.55
N GLN A 169 2.37 8.98 14.11
CA GLN A 169 2.12 10.37 13.69
C GLN A 169 2.65 10.63 12.28
N THR A 170 3.88 10.21 11.99
CA THR A 170 4.48 10.33 10.66
C THR A 170 3.70 9.50 9.62
N ARG A 171 3.22 8.31 9.99
CA ARG A 171 2.38 7.48 9.14
C ARG A 171 1.06 8.18 8.80
N SER A 172 0.38 8.75 9.81
CA SER A 172 -0.87 9.50 9.61
C SER A 172 -0.67 10.69 8.68
N LEU A 173 0.39 11.49 8.89
CA LEU A 173 0.72 12.62 8.00
C LEU A 173 0.93 12.17 6.56
N LEU A 174 1.68 11.09 6.34
CA LEU A 174 1.89 10.54 4.99
C LEU A 174 0.56 10.24 4.29
N TRP A 175 -0.35 9.55 4.96
CA TRP A 175 -1.63 9.17 4.35
C TRP A 175 -2.55 10.37 4.13
N GLN A 176 -2.53 11.37 5.01
CA GLN A 176 -3.25 12.64 4.80
C GLN A 176 -2.72 13.38 3.55
N VAL A 177 -1.40 13.48 3.39
CA VAL A 177 -0.77 14.09 2.22
C VAL A 177 -1.13 13.35 0.94
N VAL A 178 -1.04 12.02 0.94
CA VAL A 178 -1.40 11.19 -0.21
C VAL A 178 -2.87 11.36 -0.58
N ALA A 179 -3.76 11.35 0.41
CA ALA A 179 -5.20 11.55 0.19
C ALA A 179 -5.52 12.92 -0.40
N GLY A 180 -4.91 14.00 0.14
CA GLY A 180 -5.06 15.36 -0.37
C GLY A 180 -4.61 15.48 -1.83
N LEU A 181 -3.42 15.00 -2.15
CA LEU A 181 -2.88 15.07 -3.52
C LEU A 181 -3.71 14.25 -4.53
N ARG A 182 -4.29 13.13 -4.11
CA ARG A 182 -5.20 12.36 -4.95
C ARG A 182 -6.48 13.14 -5.26
N GLN A 183 -7.05 13.82 -4.28
CA GLN A 183 -8.29 14.60 -4.45
C GLN A 183 -8.07 15.89 -5.23
N GLU A 184 -6.99 16.61 -4.97
CA GLU A 184 -6.75 17.96 -5.51
C GLU A 184 -5.99 17.93 -6.85
N GLU A 185 -5.00 17.04 -6.97
CA GLU A 185 -4.11 16.98 -8.15
C GLU A 185 -4.37 15.73 -9.02
N ASN A 186 -5.38 14.91 -8.71
CA ASN A 186 -5.66 13.64 -9.39
C ASN A 186 -4.44 12.71 -9.45
N LEU A 187 -3.59 12.75 -8.41
CA LEU A 187 -2.40 11.92 -8.30
C LEU A 187 -2.79 10.44 -8.23
N THR A 188 -2.20 9.62 -9.09
CA THR A 188 -2.31 8.16 -8.97
C THR A 188 -1.23 7.63 -8.05
N VAL A 189 -1.57 6.69 -7.18
CA VAL A 189 -0.63 6.11 -6.23
C VAL A 189 -0.58 4.59 -6.39
N PHE A 190 0.63 4.08 -6.62
CA PHE A 190 0.95 2.66 -6.59
C PHE A 190 1.70 2.35 -5.30
N LEU A 191 1.05 1.64 -4.40
CA LEU A 191 1.57 1.30 -3.08
C LEU A 191 2.01 -0.16 -3.04
N THR A 192 3.24 -0.44 -2.61
CA THR A 192 3.57 -1.77 -2.10
C THR A 192 3.63 -1.74 -0.59
N THR A 193 3.07 -2.75 0.02
CA THR A 193 3.14 -2.90 1.47
C THR A 193 2.94 -4.36 1.87
N HIS A 194 3.36 -4.69 3.06
CA HIS A 194 3.02 -5.91 3.77
C HIS A 194 2.04 -5.62 4.94
N TYR A 195 1.66 -4.36 5.15
CA TYR A 195 0.65 -3.95 6.13
C TYR A 195 -0.73 -3.93 5.46
N MET A 196 -1.59 -4.86 5.84
CA MET A 196 -2.91 -5.01 5.24
C MET A 196 -3.84 -3.83 5.53
N GLU A 197 -3.62 -3.12 6.63
CA GLU A 197 -4.37 -1.91 7.01
C GLU A 197 -4.21 -0.79 5.97
N GLU A 198 -3.03 -0.66 5.35
CA GLU A 198 -2.75 0.36 4.34
C GLU A 198 -3.49 0.14 3.02
N ALA A 199 -3.86 -1.11 2.75
CA ALA A 199 -4.64 -1.47 1.58
C ALA A 199 -6.16 -1.31 1.80
N ALA A 200 -6.60 -1.05 3.02
CA ALA A 200 -8.03 -0.98 3.33
C ALA A 200 -8.75 0.15 2.58
N ASP A 201 -8.04 1.26 2.32
CA ASP A 201 -8.53 2.44 1.61
C ASP A 201 -8.16 2.45 0.11
N ALA A 202 -7.56 1.36 -0.39
CA ALA A 202 -7.22 1.24 -1.80
C ALA A 202 -8.48 1.08 -2.67
N GLY A 203 -8.45 1.64 -3.88
CA GLY A 203 -9.49 1.41 -4.89
C GLY A 203 -9.44 0.00 -5.45
N TYR A 204 -8.23 -0.54 -5.58
CA TYR A 204 -7.99 -1.90 -6.05
C TYR A 204 -6.75 -2.50 -5.38
N VAL A 205 -6.80 -3.80 -5.15
CA VAL A 205 -5.75 -4.57 -4.46
C VAL A 205 -5.37 -5.76 -5.31
N VAL A 206 -4.06 -6.00 -5.45
CA VAL A 206 -3.49 -7.23 -6.01
C VAL A 206 -2.65 -7.90 -4.91
N LEU A 207 -2.94 -9.15 -4.63
CA LEU A 207 -2.18 -10.00 -3.71
C LEU A 207 -1.22 -10.87 -4.52
N LEU A 208 0.08 -10.70 -4.28
CA LEU A 208 1.12 -11.52 -4.89
C LEU A 208 1.55 -12.65 -3.97
N ASP A 209 1.72 -13.81 -4.57
CA ASP A 209 2.47 -14.91 -3.98
C ASP A 209 3.33 -15.60 -5.05
N HIS A 210 4.61 -15.84 -4.74
CA HIS A 210 5.57 -16.51 -5.63
C HIS A 210 5.61 -15.97 -7.08
N GLY A 211 5.59 -14.64 -7.24
CA GLY A 211 5.67 -13.98 -8.54
C GLY A 211 4.37 -13.97 -9.35
N ARG A 212 3.27 -14.50 -8.82
CA ARG A 212 1.96 -14.57 -9.48
C ARG A 212 0.89 -13.81 -8.68
N ILE A 213 -0.19 -13.43 -9.36
CA ILE A 213 -1.39 -12.91 -8.69
C ILE A 213 -2.13 -14.08 -8.06
N ALA A 214 -2.25 -14.06 -6.73
CA ALA A 214 -3.00 -15.05 -5.97
C ALA A 214 -4.47 -14.65 -5.81
N ALA A 215 -4.75 -13.34 -5.65
CA ALA A 215 -6.09 -12.78 -5.66
C ALA A 215 -6.04 -11.29 -6.03
N GLU A 216 -7.12 -10.77 -6.58
CA GLU A 216 -7.25 -9.35 -6.89
C GLU A 216 -8.71 -8.87 -6.80
N GLY A 217 -8.91 -7.58 -6.56
CA GLY A 217 -10.23 -6.96 -6.45
C GLY A 217 -10.24 -5.73 -5.56
N THR A 218 -11.41 -5.14 -5.34
CA THR A 218 -11.54 -4.12 -4.30
C THR A 218 -11.39 -4.75 -2.91
N PRO A 219 -10.96 -3.98 -1.87
CA PRO A 219 -10.88 -4.51 -0.50
C PRO A 219 -12.16 -5.20 -0.03
N LEU A 220 -13.32 -4.64 -0.40
CA LEU A 220 -14.62 -5.21 -0.04
C LEU A 220 -14.87 -6.54 -0.75
N GLN A 221 -14.57 -6.64 -2.05
CA GLN A 221 -14.71 -7.90 -2.82
C GLN A 221 -13.81 -8.99 -2.23
N LEU A 222 -12.56 -8.67 -1.92
CA LEU A 222 -11.62 -9.62 -1.33
C LEU A 222 -12.07 -10.08 0.06
N LYS A 223 -12.53 -9.17 0.91
CA LYS A 223 -13.07 -9.53 2.24
C LYS A 223 -14.30 -10.43 2.11
N ASN A 224 -15.21 -10.13 1.20
CA ASN A 224 -16.41 -10.94 1.01
C ASN A 224 -16.10 -12.34 0.42
N ALA A 225 -15.02 -12.46 -0.38
CA ALA A 225 -14.66 -13.73 -1.01
C ALA A 225 -13.81 -14.65 -0.10
N TYR A 226 -12.95 -14.07 0.74
CA TYR A 226 -11.92 -14.83 1.43
C TYR A 226 -11.92 -14.68 2.95
N ALA A 227 -12.56 -13.65 3.52
CA ALA A 227 -12.61 -13.44 4.96
C ALA A 227 -14.02 -13.66 5.50
N HIS A 228 -14.11 -14.36 6.62
CA HIS A 228 -15.35 -14.54 7.36
C HIS A 228 -15.57 -13.41 8.36
N ASP A 229 -16.82 -13.05 8.59
CA ASP A 229 -17.16 -12.12 9.65
C ASP A 229 -17.17 -12.85 11.01
N THR A 230 -16.97 -12.10 12.07
CA THR A 230 -16.89 -12.64 13.43
C THR A 230 -17.93 -12.00 14.33
N LEU A 231 -18.72 -12.82 14.98
CA LEU A 231 -19.60 -12.44 16.09
C LEU A 231 -18.90 -12.75 17.41
N THR A 232 -18.62 -11.73 18.20
CA THR A 232 -18.16 -11.90 19.57
C THR A 232 -19.36 -11.79 20.50
N LEU A 233 -19.64 -12.84 21.25
CA LEU A 233 -20.77 -12.94 22.19
C LEU A 233 -20.24 -12.83 23.62
N TYR A 234 -20.78 -11.91 24.39
CA TYR A 234 -20.40 -11.66 25.77
C TYR A 234 -21.44 -12.22 26.75
N GLY A 235 -20.97 -12.69 27.90
CA GLY A 235 -21.85 -13.17 28.98
C GLY A 235 -22.65 -14.44 28.68
N VAL A 236 -22.27 -15.22 27.66
CA VAL A 236 -22.92 -16.47 27.27
C VAL A 236 -22.04 -17.67 27.62
N GLY A 237 -22.66 -18.82 27.85
CA GLY A 237 -21.94 -20.07 28.12
C GLY A 237 -21.52 -20.79 26.84
N GLU A 238 -20.46 -21.65 26.94
CA GLU A 238 -20.02 -22.47 25.81
C GLU A 238 -21.14 -23.35 25.23
N ALA A 239 -21.98 -23.92 26.10
CA ALA A 239 -23.09 -24.76 25.69
C ALA A 239 -24.10 -24.01 24.79
N ASP A 240 -24.30 -22.74 25.01
CA ASP A 240 -25.17 -21.88 24.22
C ASP A 240 -24.58 -21.60 22.84
N VAL A 241 -23.29 -21.25 22.80
CA VAL A 241 -22.55 -21.00 21.55
C VAL A 241 -22.49 -22.26 20.69
N ARG A 242 -22.23 -23.43 21.30
CA ARG A 242 -22.19 -24.72 20.60
C ARG A 242 -23.51 -25.06 19.89
N ARG A 243 -24.66 -24.64 20.44
CA ARG A 243 -25.99 -24.83 19.83
C ARG A 243 -26.17 -24.07 18.52
N LEU A 244 -25.38 -23.01 18.27
CA LEU A 244 -25.42 -22.27 17.02
C LEU A 244 -24.92 -23.10 15.82
N GLY A 245 -24.17 -24.19 16.06
CA GLY A 245 -23.67 -25.10 15.02
C GLY A 245 -22.62 -24.49 14.09
N LEU A 246 -21.97 -23.40 14.51
CA LEU A 246 -20.95 -22.70 13.76
C LEU A 246 -19.56 -22.88 14.41
N PRO A 247 -18.47 -22.67 13.66
CA PRO A 247 -17.14 -22.63 14.23
C PRO A 247 -17.04 -21.53 15.30
N TYR A 248 -16.47 -21.86 16.47
CA TYR A 248 -16.30 -20.93 17.56
C TYR A 248 -14.97 -21.12 18.27
N ALA A 249 -14.49 -20.08 18.92
CA ALA A 249 -13.28 -20.09 19.74
C ALA A 249 -13.48 -19.21 20.99
N PRO A 250 -12.76 -19.44 22.10
CA PRO A 250 -12.80 -18.57 23.26
C PRO A 250 -12.22 -17.19 22.91
N ALA A 251 -12.78 -16.14 23.51
CA ALA A 251 -12.28 -14.78 23.52
C ALA A 251 -12.04 -14.35 24.97
N GLU A 252 -11.35 -13.20 25.21
CA GLU A 252 -10.99 -12.76 26.56
C GLU A 252 -12.21 -12.63 27.50
N GLN A 253 -13.34 -12.18 26.99
CA GLN A 253 -14.56 -11.95 27.77
C GLN A 253 -15.80 -12.60 27.14
N GLY A 254 -15.64 -13.75 26.44
CA GLY A 254 -16.78 -14.39 25.79
C GLY A 254 -16.36 -15.40 24.73
N TRP A 255 -17.15 -15.48 23.64
CA TRP A 255 -16.95 -16.45 22.58
C TRP A 255 -16.98 -15.77 21.22
N ARG A 256 -16.01 -16.11 20.38
CA ARG A 256 -15.93 -15.66 19.00
C ARG A 256 -16.52 -16.72 18.08
N VAL A 257 -17.60 -16.38 17.36
CA VAL A 257 -18.29 -17.24 16.42
C VAL A 257 -18.02 -16.77 15.00
N THR A 258 -17.54 -17.65 14.14
CA THR A 258 -17.30 -17.33 12.72
C THR A 258 -18.61 -17.44 11.94
N VAL A 259 -18.96 -16.39 11.22
CA VAL A 259 -20.14 -16.33 10.36
C VAL A 259 -19.74 -16.01 8.91
N PRO A 260 -20.44 -16.55 7.91
CA PRO A 260 -20.09 -16.30 6.50
C PRO A 260 -20.13 -14.82 6.11
N ASP A 261 -21.20 -14.13 6.56
CA ASP A 261 -21.47 -12.74 6.20
C ASP A 261 -22.41 -12.07 7.22
N PRO A 262 -22.66 -10.75 7.13
CA PRO A 262 -23.57 -10.04 8.02
C PRO A 262 -25.02 -10.51 7.94
N ALA A 263 -25.46 -11.04 6.80
CA ALA A 263 -26.84 -11.52 6.64
C ALA A 263 -27.04 -12.81 7.45
N ALA A 264 -26.06 -13.72 7.45
CA ALA A 264 -26.06 -14.90 8.32
C ALA A 264 -26.05 -14.50 9.80
N ALA A 265 -25.27 -13.47 10.18
CA ALA A 265 -25.30 -12.94 11.54
C ALA A 265 -26.69 -12.40 11.93
N ALA A 266 -27.33 -11.63 11.06
CA ALA A 266 -28.66 -11.08 11.29
C ALA A 266 -29.71 -12.21 11.46
N GLU A 267 -29.63 -13.28 10.68
CA GLU A 267 -30.51 -14.44 10.81
C GLU A 267 -30.32 -15.18 12.14
N LEU A 268 -29.06 -15.31 12.61
CA LEU A 268 -28.78 -15.88 13.94
C LEU A 268 -29.39 -15.04 15.06
N ILE A 269 -29.24 -13.72 15.00
CA ILE A 269 -29.79 -12.78 15.98
C ILE A 269 -31.33 -12.90 16.00
N ARG A 270 -31.96 -13.03 14.84
CA ARG A 270 -33.42 -13.18 14.73
C ARG A 270 -33.90 -14.52 15.33
N ARG A 271 -33.12 -15.60 15.14
CA ARG A 271 -33.48 -16.95 15.59
C ARG A 271 -33.28 -17.14 17.10
N GLU A 272 -32.22 -16.56 17.68
CA GLU A 272 -31.82 -16.77 19.07
C GLU A 272 -31.58 -15.45 19.81
N PRO A 273 -32.53 -14.50 19.87
CA PRO A 273 -32.30 -13.15 20.35
C PRO A 273 -31.79 -13.08 21.81
N ALA A 274 -32.03 -14.12 22.60
CA ALA A 274 -31.59 -14.18 23.98
C ALA A 274 -30.06 -14.27 24.12
N LEU A 275 -29.36 -14.83 23.14
CA LEU A 275 -27.91 -14.96 23.12
C LEU A 275 -27.20 -13.67 22.68
N PHE A 276 -27.92 -12.79 21.98
CA PHE A 276 -27.35 -11.57 21.40
C PHE A 276 -27.73 -10.31 22.18
N ARG A 277 -27.70 -10.39 23.53
CA ARG A 277 -27.94 -9.22 24.40
C ARG A 277 -26.75 -8.28 24.45
N ASP A 278 -25.55 -8.84 24.40
CA ASP A 278 -24.29 -8.13 24.35
C ASP A 278 -23.38 -8.84 23.35
N PHE A 279 -23.13 -8.18 22.22
CA PHE A 279 -22.35 -8.75 21.12
C PHE A 279 -21.72 -7.68 20.24
N GLU A 280 -20.69 -8.08 19.53
CA GLU A 280 -20.01 -7.29 18.50
C GLU A 280 -19.95 -8.09 17.20
N LEU A 281 -20.34 -7.46 16.09
CA LEU A 281 -20.14 -8.00 14.74
C LEU A 281 -18.95 -7.29 14.09
N THR A 282 -17.87 -8.01 13.88
CA THR A 282 -16.66 -7.49 13.24
C THR A 282 -16.55 -8.05 11.85
N LYS A 283 -16.44 -7.16 10.84
CA LYS A 283 -16.16 -7.54 9.45
C LYS A 283 -14.79 -8.17 9.33
N GLY A 284 -14.67 -9.21 8.49
CA GLY A 284 -13.40 -9.84 8.17
C GLY A 284 -12.34 -8.82 7.72
N ARG A 285 -11.10 -9.01 8.10
CA ARG A 285 -9.97 -8.10 7.89
C ARG A 285 -9.17 -8.51 6.65
N MET A 286 -8.38 -7.58 6.11
CA MET A 286 -7.48 -7.90 5.00
C MET A 286 -6.38 -8.91 5.39
N ASP A 287 -6.02 -8.96 6.68
CA ASP A 287 -5.12 -10.00 7.21
C ASP A 287 -5.71 -11.39 7.05
N ASP A 288 -7.02 -11.56 7.27
CA ASP A 288 -7.74 -12.83 7.10
C ASP A 288 -7.78 -13.23 5.62
N VAL A 289 -8.02 -12.26 4.73
CA VAL A 289 -7.93 -12.46 3.28
C VAL A 289 -6.56 -12.97 2.89
N PHE A 290 -5.51 -12.31 3.37
CA PHE A 290 -4.14 -12.69 3.04
C PHE A 290 -3.81 -14.11 3.52
N LEU A 291 -4.19 -14.45 4.75
CA LEU A 291 -4.01 -15.78 5.32
C LEU A 291 -4.77 -16.85 4.53
N ALA A 292 -6.02 -16.57 4.15
CA ALA A 292 -6.86 -17.50 3.39
C ALA A 292 -6.28 -17.77 1.98
N VAL A 293 -5.77 -16.72 1.31
CA VAL A 293 -5.25 -16.81 -0.06
C VAL A 293 -3.86 -17.46 -0.12
N THR A 294 -2.97 -17.12 0.83
CA THR A 294 -1.55 -17.55 0.77
C THR A 294 -1.20 -18.68 1.72
N GLY A 295 -2.07 -19.00 2.68
CA GLY A 295 -1.78 -19.94 3.77
C GLY A 295 -0.70 -19.48 4.75
N LYS A 296 -0.24 -18.21 4.65
CA LYS A 296 0.89 -17.66 5.41
C LYS A 296 0.41 -16.59 6.38
N LYS A 297 0.87 -16.61 7.63
CA LYS A 297 0.70 -15.48 8.55
C LYS A 297 1.75 -14.40 8.21
N LEU A 298 1.34 -13.14 8.24
CA LEU A 298 2.27 -12.01 8.11
C LEU A 298 3.14 -11.92 9.38
N ALA A 299 4.45 -11.79 9.18
CA ALA A 299 5.37 -11.50 10.27
C ALA A 299 5.15 -10.03 10.70
N GLY A 300 4.40 -9.81 11.78
CA GLY A 300 4.19 -8.46 12.33
C GLY A 300 2.80 -8.16 12.91
N GLY A 301 1.86 -9.09 12.82
CA GLY A 301 0.64 -9.02 13.63
C GLY A 301 1.01 -9.28 15.08
N ALA A 302 1.26 -8.22 15.86
CA ALA A 302 1.49 -8.34 17.28
C ALA A 302 0.23 -8.93 17.92
N GLU A 303 0.37 -10.09 18.53
CA GLU A 303 -0.46 -10.45 19.67
C GLU A 303 -0.35 -9.30 20.69
N LYS A 304 -1.39 -8.53 20.84
CA LYS A 304 -1.70 -7.76 22.02
C LYS A 304 -3.17 -7.93 22.36
#